data_ec175b0a39b8ac3191687e5d9c3b8ba3
#
_entry.id   ec175b0a39b8ac3191687e5d9c3b8ba3
#
_cell.length_a   1.000
_cell.length_b   1.000
_cell.length_c   1.000
_cell.angle_alpha   90.00
_cell.angle_beta   90.00
_cell.angle_gamma   90.00
#
_symmetry.space_group_name_H-M   'P 1'
#
loop_
_entity.id
_entity.type
_entity.pdbx_description
1 polymer ?
#
loop_
_entity_poly.entity_id
_entity_poly.type
_entity_poly.pdbx_seq_one_letter_code
_entity_poly.pdbx_strand_id
1 'polypeptide(L)'
;MFIVNNDIPKHNNAANMSTVSSIIDAIEIVINAKMRRTGICGATETLLCHEKVINSILPDIIEKLIDQGCEIRADRNIKLLNKNINDASEKDWQTEYLDKIISIKSVNDVSDAIKHIEQYGSNHTDAIITENYKTAEIFLNEVNSAIVLHNASTQYADGGEFGMGAEMGIATGKLHARGPVGLEQLTTYKYQLRGNGQVRP
;
A
#
# COMPACT_ATOMS: atom_id res chain seq x y z
N MET A 1 -3.99 -0.13 -2.17
CA MET A 1 -3.39 0.58 -3.34
C MET A 1 -1.96 0.99 -3.05
N PHE A 2 -1.24 1.39 -4.05
CA PHE A 2 0.17 1.72 -3.92
C PHE A 2 0.51 2.98 -4.74
N ILE A 3 1.28 3.91 -4.18
CA ILE A 3 1.64 5.16 -4.87
C ILE A 3 3.15 5.25 -5.04
N VAL A 4 3.61 5.56 -6.26
CA VAL A 4 4.99 5.95 -6.55
C VAL A 4 5.03 7.45 -6.83
N ASN A 5 5.67 8.21 -5.96
CA ASN A 5 5.77 9.67 -6.06
C ASN A 5 7.02 10.14 -6.84
N ASN A 6 7.10 11.43 -7.14
CA ASN A 6 8.05 12.02 -8.08
C ASN A 6 9.43 12.40 -7.51
N ASP A 7 9.71 12.09 -6.28
CA ASP A 7 10.92 12.54 -5.55
C ASP A 7 11.95 11.43 -5.28
N ILE A 8 11.78 10.26 -5.93
CA ILE A 8 12.70 9.13 -5.76
C ILE A 8 14.03 9.43 -6.47
N PRO A 9 15.18 9.35 -5.77
CA PRO A 9 16.48 9.64 -6.36
C PRO A 9 16.86 8.67 -7.47
N LYS A 10 17.50 9.19 -8.52
CA LYS A 10 17.97 8.37 -9.65
C LYS A 10 19.28 7.59 -9.36
N HIS A 11 20.01 7.92 -8.27
CA HIS A 11 21.29 7.33 -7.94
C HIS A 11 21.41 7.00 -6.45
N ASN A 12 22.02 5.84 -6.15
CA ASN A 12 22.42 5.45 -4.79
C ASN A 12 23.58 6.30 -4.30
N ASN A 13 23.33 7.21 -3.36
CA ASN A 13 24.38 7.64 -2.44
C ASN A 13 24.27 6.82 -1.16
N ALA A 14 25.10 5.78 -1.06
CA ALA A 14 25.11 4.78 0.01
C ALA A 14 25.57 5.34 1.37
N ALA A 15 24.82 6.27 1.95
CA ALA A 15 25.18 6.89 3.22
C ALA A 15 24.14 6.79 4.35
N ASN A 16 22.91 6.30 4.10
CA ASN A 16 21.93 6.08 5.17
C ASN A 16 21.04 4.87 4.89
N MET A 17 21.17 3.83 5.69
CA MET A 17 20.44 2.55 5.62
C MET A 17 18.96 2.63 6.06
N SER A 18 18.32 3.79 6.06
CA SER A 18 16.95 3.95 6.57
C SER A 18 15.93 4.53 5.58
N THR A 19 16.33 4.75 4.32
CA THR A 19 15.45 5.35 3.30
C THR A 19 15.43 4.53 2.02
N VAL A 20 14.35 4.61 1.23
CA VAL A 20 14.30 4.09 -0.14
C VAL A 20 15.32 4.87 -0.97
N SER A 21 16.54 4.33 -1.03
CA SER A 21 17.72 5.06 -1.50
C SER A 21 17.82 5.11 -3.03
N SER A 22 16.93 4.43 -3.76
CA SER A 22 17.02 4.35 -5.21
C SER A 22 15.72 3.95 -5.91
N ILE A 23 15.69 4.19 -7.22
CA ILE A 23 14.67 3.63 -8.13
C ILE A 23 14.59 2.10 -8.01
N ILE A 24 15.71 1.43 -7.79
CA ILE A 24 15.76 -0.04 -7.66
C ILE A 24 14.95 -0.49 -6.46
N ASP A 25 15.09 0.16 -5.30
CA ASP A 25 14.31 -0.17 -4.09
C ASP A 25 12.81 0.05 -4.32
N ALA A 26 12.44 1.13 -5.00
CA ALA A 26 11.04 1.42 -5.33
C ALA A 26 10.44 0.32 -6.24
N ILE A 27 11.18 -0.12 -7.25
CA ILE A 27 10.77 -1.21 -8.14
C ILE A 27 10.61 -2.51 -7.34
N GLU A 28 11.59 -2.87 -6.49
CA GLU A 28 11.54 -4.08 -5.67
C GLU A 28 10.36 -4.10 -4.70
N ILE A 29 10.05 -2.97 -4.07
CA ILE A 29 8.90 -2.85 -3.18
C ILE A 29 7.59 -3.10 -3.95
N VAL A 30 7.41 -2.48 -5.13
CA VAL A 30 6.21 -2.66 -5.95
C VAL A 30 6.05 -4.11 -6.42
N ILE A 31 7.14 -4.71 -6.92
CA ILE A 31 7.13 -6.10 -7.37
C ILE A 31 6.82 -7.05 -6.22
N ASN A 32 7.43 -6.85 -5.06
CA ASN A 32 7.12 -7.62 -3.86
C ASN A 32 5.65 -7.45 -3.45
N ALA A 33 5.14 -6.22 -3.44
CA ALA A 33 3.77 -5.90 -3.03
C ALA A 33 2.72 -6.61 -3.90
N LYS A 34 2.99 -6.82 -5.22
CA LYS A 34 2.07 -7.55 -6.10
C LYS A 34 2.41 -9.03 -6.21
N MET A 35 3.67 -9.37 -6.46
CA MET A 35 4.03 -10.68 -7.02
C MET A 35 4.48 -11.71 -5.97
N ARG A 36 4.83 -11.32 -4.74
CA ARG A 36 5.23 -12.26 -3.67
C ARG A 36 4.14 -13.30 -3.40
N ARG A 37 2.89 -12.86 -3.23
CA ARG A 37 1.69 -13.73 -3.10
C ARG A 37 0.48 -12.95 -3.61
N THR A 38 -0.06 -13.34 -4.75
CA THR A 38 -1.14 -12.61 -5.41
C THR A 38 -2.52 -12.82 -4.78
N GLY A 39 -2.75 -13.97 -4.16
CA GLY A 39 -4.05 -14.37 -3.60
C GLY A 39 -4.25 -13.99 -2.12
N ILE A 40 -3.54 -13.02 -1.59
CA ILE A 40 -3.72 -12.53 -0.22
C ILE A 40 -4.23 -11.09 -0.21
N CYS A 41 -4.95 -10.72 0.85
CA CYS A 41 -5.54 -9.39 1.02
C CYS A 41 -4.52 -8.23 1.04
N GLY A 42 -3.26 -8.50 1.39
CA GLY A 42 -2.17 -7.54 1.36
C GLY A 42 -1.53 -7.35 -0.03
N ALA A 43 -1.95 -8.11 -1.05
CA ALA A 43 -1.44 -7.92 -2.41
C ALA A 43 -1.93 -6.59 -2.99
N THR A 44 -1.02 -5.87 -3.66
CA THR A 44 -1.40 -4.63 -4.35
C THR A 44 -2.23 -4.94 -5.59
N GLU A 45 -3.41 -4.35 -5.67
CA GLU A 45 -4.33 -4.51 -6.81
C GLU A 45 -4.31 -3.29 -7.74
N THR A 46 -3.99 -2.11 -7.21
CA THR A 46 -3.86 -0.87 -8.00
C THR A 46 -2.57 -0.16 -7.65
N LEU A 47 -1.81 0.21 -8.68
CA LEU A 47 -0.63 1.06 -8.62
C LEU A 47 -0.99 2.46 -9.15
N LEU A 48 -0.82 3.48 -8.32
CA LEU A 48 -0.95 4.88 -8.70
C LEU A 48 0.44 5.45 -8.96
N CYS A 49 0.67 6.00 -10.14
CA CYS A 49 1.97 6.51 -10.55
C CYS A 49 1.88 8.01 -10.82
N HIS A 50 2.72 8.80 -10.15
CA HIS A 50 2.78 10.24 -10.39
C HIS A 50 3.26 10.51 -11.81
N GLU A 51 2.60 11.42 -12.54
CA GLU A 51 2.87 11.72 -13.96
C GLU A 51 4.35 11.98 -14.30
N LYS A 52 5.08 12.63 -13.40
CA LYS A 52 6.50 12.96 -13.61
C LYS A 52 7.44 11.75 -13.62
N VAL A 53 7.03 10.62 -13.07
CA VAL A 53 7.85 9.40 -13.01
C VAL A 53 7.39 8.29 -13.94
N ILE A 54 6.30 8.51 -14.67
CA ILE A 54 5.78 7.55 -15.66
C ILE A 54 6.85 7.11 -16.66
N ASN A 55 7.66 8.05 -17.17
CA ASN A 55 8.68 7.74 -18.18
C ASN A 55 10.04 7.35 -17.59
N SER A 56 10.22 7.36 -16.28
CA SER A 56 11.52 7.10 -15.64
C SER A 56 11.56 5.82 -14.81
N ILE A 57 10.49 5.49 -14.10
CA ILE A 57 10.44 4.34 -13.18
C ILE A 57 9.45 3.29 -13.68
N LEU A 58 8.31 3.73 -14.21
CA LEU A 58 7.21 2.85 -14.56
C LEU A 58 7.56 1.84 -15.68
N PRO A 59 8.37 2.16 -16.70
CA PRO A 59 8.78 1.18 -17.72
C PRO A 59 9.46 -0.05 -17.10
N ASP A 60 10.37 0.14 -16.16
CA ASP A 60 11.09 -0.96 -15.50
C ASP A 60 10.17 -1.81 -14.62
N ILE A 61 9.20 -1.15 -13.95
CA ILE A 61 8.15 -1.85 -13.17
C ILE A 61 7.29 -2.70 -14.10
N ILE A 62 6.83 -2.14 -15.22
CA ILE A 62 6.00 -2.82 -16.22
C ILE A 62 6.73 -4.03 -16.79
N GLU A 63 7.99 -3.87 -17.17
CA GLU A 63 8.80 -4.96 -17.72
C GLU A 63 8.91 -6.12 -16.71
N LYS A 64 9.29 -5.83 -15.46
CA LYS A 64 9.40 -6.85 -14.41
C LYS A 64 8.07 -7.53 -14.06
N LEU A 65 6.96 -6.80 -14.10
CA LEU A 65 5.63 -7.39 -13.89
C LEU A 65 5.26 -8.35 -15.02
N ILE A 66 5.47 -7.94 -16.28
CA ILE A 66 5.21 -8.77 -17.46
C ILE A 66 6.10 -10.02 -17.46
N ASP A 67 7.38 -9.90 -17.15
CA ASP A 67 8.34 -11.01 -17.09
C ASP A 67 7.92 -12.07 -16.04
N GLN A 68 7.21 -11.67 -14.99
CA GLN A 68 6.63 -12.57 -13.98
C GLN A 68 5.22 -13.07 -14.34
N GLY A 69 4.74 -12.73 -15.55
CA GLY A 69 3.45 -13.16 -16.05
C GLY A 69 2.26 -12.38 -15.48
N CYS A 70 2.47 -11.14 -15.06
CA CYS A 70 1.41 -10.27 -14.57
C CYS A 70 0.70 -9.57 -15.75
N GLU A 71 -0.62 -9.69 -15.81
CA GLU A 71 -1.45 -8.88 -16.71
C GLU A 71 -1.55 -7.46 -16.17
N ILE A 72 -1.34 -6.48 -17.03
CA ILE A 72 -1.44 -5.07 -16.66
C ILE A 72 -2.64 -4.45 -17.37
N ARG A 73 -3.49 -3.78 -16.60
CA ARG A 73 -4.58 -2.93 -17.08
C ARG A 73 -4.30 -1.50 -16.68
N ALA A 74 -4.31 -0.58 -17.61
CA ALA A 74 -3.92 0.79 -17.30
C ALA A 74 -4.79 1.83 -17.97
N ASP A 75 -4.69 3.07 -17.44
CA ASP A 75 -5.26 4.23 -18.10
C ASP A 75 -4.57 4.50 -19.45
N ARG A 76 -5.18 5.39 -20.22
CA ARG A 76 -4.73 5.69 -21.60
C ARG A 76 -3.27 6.20 -21.66
N ASN A 77 -2.84 6.97 -20.66
CA ASN A 77 -1.49 7.54 -20.66
C ASN A 77 -0.43 6.46 -20.49
N ILE A 78 -0.66 5.53 -19.57
CA ILE A 78 0.27 4.44 -19.24
C ILE A 78 0.23 3.35 -20.30
N LYS A 79 -0.93 3.06 -20.88
CA LYS A 79 -1.07 2.09 -21.96
C LYS A 79 -0.13 2.36 -23.14
N LEU A 80 0.17 3.61 -23.43
CA LEU A 80 1.06 3.99 -24.53
C LEU A 80 2.52 3.55 -24.34
N LEU A 81 2.91 3.18 -23.10
CA LEU A 81 4.29 2.76 -22.79
C LEU A 81 4.61 1.36 -23.30
N ASN A 82 3.62 0.47 -23.39
CA ASN A 82 3.85 -0.91 -23.80
C ASN A 82 2.60 -1.53 -24.45
N LYS A 83 2.78 -2.15 -25.62
CA LYS A 83 1.71 -2.79 -26.38
C LYS A 83 1.00 -3.95 -25.68
N ASN A 84 1.65 -4.55 -24.68
CA ASN A 84 1.12 -5.66 -23.90
C ASN A 84 0.23 -5.20 -22.73
N ILE A 85 0.03 -3.90 -22.56
CA ILE A 85 -0.88 -3.34 -21.54
C ILE A 85 -2.30 -3.30 -22.10
N ASN A 86 -3.26 -3.78 -21.32
CA ASN A 86 -4.68 -3.72 -21.62
C ASN A 86 -5.30 -2.39 -21.15
N ASP A 87 -6.43 -2.00 -21.73
CA ASP A 87 -7.18 -0.84 -21.21
C ASP A 87 -7.82 -1.20 -19.86
N ALA A 88 -7.64 -0.34 -18.86
CA ALA A 88 -8.41 -0.42 -17.64
C ALA A 88 -9.81 0.17 -17.85
N SER A 89 -10.81 -0.48 -17.31
CA SER A 89 -12.18 0.02 -17.18
C SER A 89 -12.41 0.62 -15.80
N GLU A 90 -13.50 1.35 -15.60
CA GLU A 90 -13.86 1.92 -14.31
C GLU A 90 -13.99 0.84 -13.21
N LYS A 91 -14.42 -0.36 -13.57
CA LYS A 91 -14.54 -1.49 -12.66
C LYS A 91 -13.20 -1.98 -12.14
N ASP A 92 -12.13 -1.84 -12.91
CA ASP A 92 -10.80 -2.32 -12.53
C ASP A 92 -10.26 -1.60 -11.30
N TRP A 93 -10.60 -0.32 -11.09
CA TRP A 93 -10.10 0.47 -9.96
C TRP A 93 -10.54 -0.03 -8.59
N GLN A 94 -11.67 -0.72 -8.50
CA GLN A 94 -12.20 -1.29 -7.26
C GLN A 94 -12.11 -2.83 -7.21
N THR A 95 -11.49 -3.44 -8.22
CA THR A 95 -11.44 -4.91 -8.31
C THR A 95 -10.27 -5.45 -7.49
N GLU A 96 -10.57 -6.39 -6.61
CA GLU A 96 -9.60 -7.27 -6.00
C GLU A 96 -9.47 -8.51 -6.89
N TYR A 97 -8.36 -8.59 -7.63
CA TYR A 97 -8.16 -9.65 -8.62
C TYR A 97 -7.78 -10.99 -7.98
N LEU A 98 -7.02 -10.94 -6.88
CA LEU A 98 -6.46 -12.13 -6.21
C LEU A 98 -5.63 -13.01 -7.15
N ASP A 99 -5.09 -12.41 -8.21
CA ASP A 99 -4.36 -13.09 -9.28
C ASP A 99 -3.21 -12.20 -9.78
N LYS A 100 -2.44 -12.68 -10.72
CA LYS A 100 -1.38 -11.94 -11.43
C LYS A 100 -1.97 -10.89 -12.39
N ILE A 101 -2.79 -10.01 -11.86
CA ILE A 101 -3.40 -8.89 -12.58
C ILE A 101 -3.25 -7.64 -11.71
N ILE A 102 -2.84 -6.52 -12.31
CA ILE A 102 -2.71 -5.23 -11.62
C ILE A 102 -3.28 -4.11 -12.49
N SER A 103 -3.98 -3.17 -11.84
CA SER A 103 -4.38 -1.90 -12.47
C SER A 103 -3.33 -0.83 -12.23
N ILE A 104 -3.05 0.00 -13.24
CA ILE A 104 -2.10 1.12 -13.10
C ILE A 104 -2.75 2.40 -13.59
N LYS A 105 -2.68 3.46 -12.78
CA LYS A 105 -3.27 4.77 -13.09
C LYS A 105 -2.29 5.89 -12.86
N SER A 106 -2.31 6.89 -13.76
CA SER A 106 -1.59 8.15 -13.58
C SER A 106 -2.31 9.07 -12.60
N VAL A 107 -1.55 9.77 -11.77
CA VAL A 107 -2.04 10.77 -10.82
C VAL A 107 -1.15 12.01 -10.86
N ASN A 108 -1.73 13.19 -10.59
CA ASN A 108 -1.02 14.47 -10.67
C ASN A 108 -0.21 14.76 -9.39
N ASP A 109 -0.73 14.36 -8.24
CA ASP A 109 -0.14 14.60 -6.93
C ASP A 109 -0.69 13.63 -5.86
N VAL A 110 -0.22 13.77 -4.63
CA VAL A 110 -0.66 12.94 -3.50
C VAL A 110 -2.14 13.14 -3.18
N SER A 111 -2.69 14.34 -3.36
CA SER A 111 -4.10 14.63 -3.07
C SER A 111 -5.02 13.94 -4.08
N ASP A 112 -4.62 13.89 -5.36
CA ASP A 112 -5.33 13.15 -6.41
C ASP A 112 -5.31 11.64 -6.13
N ALA A 113 -4.17 11.13 -5.69
CA ALA A 113 -4.04 9.74 -5.28
C ALA A 113 -4.92 9.39 -4.05
N ILE A 114 -4.95 10.25 -3.03
CA ILE A 114 -5.80 10.07 -1.84
C ILE A 114 -7.28 10.02 -2.23
N LYS A 115 -7.75 10.92 -3.10
CA LYS A 115 -9.13 10.90 -3.60
C LYS A 115 -9.45 9.60 -4.34
N HIS A 116 -8.52 9.08 -5.13
CA HIS A 116 -8.70 7.80 -5.81
C HIS A 116 -8.81 6.65 -4.79
N ILE A 117 -7.96 6.63 -3.75
CA ILE A 117 -8.05 5.64 -2.66
C ILE A 117 -9.37 5.75 -1.92
N GLU A 118 -9.84 6.95 -1.59
CA GLU A 118 -11.13 7.17 -0.92
C GLU A 118 -12.30 6.64 -1.75
N GLN A 119 -12.24 6.82 -3.07
CA GLN A 119 -13.32 6.42 -3.98
C GLN A 119 -13.35 4.91 -4.24
N TYR A 120 -12.19 4.26 -4.38
CA TYR A 120 -12.10 2.89 -4.90
C TYR A 120 -11.43 1.90 -3.93
N GLY A 121 -10.80 2.39 -2.86
CA GLY A 121 -10.07 1.56 -1.90
C GLY A 121 -10.98 0.72 -1.02
N SER A 122 -10.46 -0.41 -0.56
CA SER A 122 -11.13 -1.31 0.38
C SER A 122 -11.01 -0.88 1.85
N ASN A 123 -10.30 0.20 2.15
CA ASN A 123 -9.89 0.62 3.49
C ASN A 123 -9.01 -0.42 4.23
N HIS A 124 -8.37 -1.31 3.50
CA HIS A 124 -7.53 -2.36 4.07
C HIS A 124 -6.09 -1.87 4.26
N THR A 125 -5.32 -1.80 3.18
CA THR A 125 -3.90 -1.42 3.23
C THR A 125 -3.54 -0.56 2.03
N ASP A 126 -2.94 0.59 2.31
CA ASP A 126 -2.41 1.50 1.30
C ASP A 126 -0.99 1.92 1.63
N ALA A 127 -0.17 2.13 0.60
CA ALA A 127 1.23 2.46 0.76
C ALA A 127 1.67 3.57 -0.19
N ILE A 128 2.64 4.37 0.25
CA ILE A 128 3.32 5.37 -0.59
C ILE A 128 4.83 5.12 -0.61
N ILE A 129 5.44 5.27 -1.78
CA ILE A 129 6.89 5.39 -1.94
C ILE A 129 7.23 6.84 -2.23
N THR A 130 7.98 7.46 -1.35
CA THR A 130 8.40 8.85 -1.46
C THR A 130 9.57 9.15 -0.53
N GLU A 131 10.51 9.98 -0.97
CA GLU A 131 11.56 10.53 -0.12
C GLU A 131 11.17 11.88 0.51
N ASN A 132 10.03 12.45 0.08
CA ASN A 132 9.53 13.69 0.63
C ASN A 132 8.73 13.45 1.92
N TYR A 133 9.33 13.76 3.05
CA TYR A 133 8.72 13.59 4.36
C TYR A 133 7.35 14.28 4.49
N LYS A 134 7.20 15.50 3.93
CA LYS A 134 5.91 16.21 3.98
C LYS A 134 4.82 15.48 3.21
N THR A 135 5.16 14.94 2.04
CA THR A 135 4.22 14.13 1.23
C THR A 135 3.87 12.83 1.96
N ALA A 136 4.86 12.17 2.59
CA ALA A 136 4.62 10.99 3.39
C ALA A 136 3.66 11.26 4.55
N GLU A 137 3.88 12.34 5.31
CA GLU A 137 3.01 12.72 6.43
C GLU A 137 1.58 13.06 5.99
N ILE A 138 1.41 13.76 4.86
CA ILE A 138 0.07 14.00 4.29
C ILE A 138 -0.62 12.66 4.01
N PHE A 139 0.06 11.75 3.34
CA PHE A 139 -0.49 10.44 3.01
C PHE A 139 -0.84 9.62 4.25
N LEU A 140 0.09 9.52 5.20
CA LEU A 140 -0.10 8.74 6.44
C LEU A 140 -1.26 9.27 7.31
N ASN A 141 -1.50 10.58 7.29
CA ASN A 141 -2.55 11.21 8.09
C ASN A 141 -3.91 11.26 7.39
N GLU A 142 -3.94 11.43 6.07
CA GLU A 142 -5.20 11.65 5.32
C GLU A 142 -5.80 10.35 4.79
N VAL A 143 -5.00 9.33 4.46
CA VAL A 143 -5.51 8.03 4.01
C VAL A 143 -6.16 7.29 5.17
N ASN A 144 -7.45 6.95 4.99
CA ASN A 144 -8.26 6.37 6.05
C ASN A 144 -8.37 4.84 5.94
N SER A 145 -7.28 4.16 5.71
CA SER A 145 -7.19 2.71 5.67
C SER A 145 -6.78 2.13 7.04
N ALA A 146 -7.01 0.84 7.24
CA ALA A 146 -6.67 0.17 8.49
C ALA A 146 -5.15 0.11 8.70
N ILE A 147 -4.40 0.00 7.60
CA ILE A 147 -2.95 0.01 7.59
C ILE A 147 -2.49 0.99 6.50
N VAL A 148 -1.64 1.95 6.88
CA VAL A 148 -1.07 2.93 5.95
C VAL A 148 0.44 2.87 6.09
N LEU A 149 1.15 2.68 4.98
CA LEU A 149 2.57 2.39 4.96
C LEU A 149 3.35 3.46 4.18
N HIS A 150 4.55 3.73 4.63
CA HIS A 150 5.53 4.57 3.93
C HIS A 150 6.77 3.74 3.61
N ASN A 151 7.17 3.71 2.34
CA ASN A 151 8.37 3.02 1.85
C ASN A 151 8.43 1.53 2.25
N ALA A 152 7.28 0.84 2.24
CA ALA A 152 7.19 -0.57 2.54
C ALA A 152 6.17 -1.27 1.62
N SER A 153 6.39 -2.55 1.38
CA SER A 153 5.45 -3.39 0.64
C SER A 153 4.12 -3.53 1.39
N THR A 154 2.99 -3.47 0.69
CA THR A 154 1.67 -3.71 1.29
C THR A 154 1.57 -5.12 1.89
N GLN A 155 2.37 -6.08 1.44
CA GLN A 155 2.44 -7.43 2.02
C GLN A 155 3.19 -7.49 3.36
N TYR A 156 3.77 -6.38 3.83
CA TYR A 156 4.26 -6.25 5.20
C TYR A 156 3.13 -6.04 6.22
N ALA A 157 1.93 -5.73 5.74
CA ALA A 157 0.70 -5.61 6.53
C ALA A 157 0.23 -6.99 7.01
N ASP A 158 0.82 -7.44 8.10
CA ASP A 158 0.62 -8.77 8.70
C ASP A 158 0.83 -8.70 10.22
N GLY A 159 -0.04 -9.32 10.99
CA GLY A 159 0.06 -9.32 12.46
C GLY A 159 1.33 -9.99 12.98
N GLY A 160 1.89 -10.96 12.25
CA GLY A 160 3.18 -11.58 12.58
C GLY A 160 4.33 -10.58 12.39
N GLU A 161 4.35 -9.86 11.26
CA GLU A 161 5.35 -8.83 10.97
C GLU A 161 5.26 -7.64 11.94
N PHE A 162 4.06 -7.30 12.42
CA PHE A 162 3.84 -6.24 13.41
C PHE A 162 4.13 -6.66 14.85
N GLY A 163 4.59 -7.90 15.07
CA GLY A 163 4.92 -8.40 16.40
C GLY A 163 3.71 -8.78 17.26
N MET A 164 2.53 -8.93 16.66
CA MET A 164 1.31 -9.35 17.35
C MET A 164 1.18 -10.88 17.51
N GLY A 165 2.20 -11.63 17.06
CA GLY A 165 2.30 -13.08 17.13
C GLY A 165 1.58 -13.79 15.98
N ALA A 166 0.28 -13.57 15.83
CA ALA A 166 -0.54 -14.14 14.77
C ALA A 166 -1.72 -13.21 14.45
N GLU A 167 -2.37 -13.45 13.33
CA GLU A 167 -3.66 -12.79 13.02
C GLU A 167 -4.67 -13.79 12.47
N MET A 168 -5.93 -13.52 12.71
CA MET A 168 -7.04 -14.21 12.04
C MET A 168 -7.46 -13.51 10.75
N GLY A 169 -7.14 -12.24 10.62
CA GLY A 169 -7.43 -11.39 9.48
C GLY A 169 -7.24 -9.92 9.82
N ILE A 170 -7.55 -9.04 8.88
CA ILE A 170 -7.43 -7.59 9.02
C ILE A 170 -8.82 -6.95 8.99
N ALA A 171 -9.18 -6.28 10.07
CA ALA A 171 -10.45 -5.57 10.18
C ALA A 171 -10.32 -4.15 9.61
N THR A 172 -11.22 -3.78 8.71
CA THR A 172 -11.26 -2.44 8.09
C THR A 172 -12.24 -1.48 8.78
N GLY A 173 -13.13 -2.02 9.61
CA GLY A 173 -14.11 -1.24 10.37
C GLY A 173 -13.46 -0.33 11.40
N LYS A 174 -14.24 0.64 11.92
CA LYS A 174 -13.75 1.65 12.89
C LYS A 174 -14.33 1.50 14.29
N LEU A 175 -15.23 0.55 14.49
CA LEU A 175 -15.92 0.42 15.77
C LEU A 175 -15.08 -0.31 16.82
N HIS A 176 -14.40 -1.37 16.43
CA HIS A 176 -13.57 -2.20 17.31
C HIS A 176 -12.52 -2.94 16.48
N ALA A 177 -11.34 -3.22 17.06
CA ALA A 177 -10.26 -3.99 16.45
C ALA A 177 -10.01 -3.63 14.96
N ARG A 178 -9.42 -2.48 14.69
CA ARG A 178 -9.03 -2.08 13.32
C ARG A 178 -7.59 -2.50 13.03
N GLY A 179 -7.34 -2.97 11.81
CA GLY A 179 -6.04 -3.54 11.42
C GLY A 179 -5.96 -5.04 11.74
N PRO A 180 -4.77 -5.61 11.94
CA PRO A 180 -4.60 -7.01 12.26
C PRO A 180 -5.36 -7.41 13.53
N VAL A 181 -6.14 -8.48 13.44
CA VAL A 181 -6.93 -9.05 14.56
C VAL A 181 -6.18 -10.25 15.10
N GLY A 182 -5.46 -10.06 16.17
CA GLY A 182 -4.68 -11.08 16.85
C GLY A 182 -5.27 -11.46 18.21
N LEU A 183 -4.44 -12.03 19.09
CA LEU A 183 -4.87 -12.54 20.39
C LEU A 183 -5.52 -11.48 21.27
N GLU A 184 -4.94 -10.30 21.37
CA GLU A 184 -5.45 -9.21 22.21
C GLU A 184 -6.84 -8.73 21.76
N GLN A 185 -7.04 -8.61 20.43
CA GLN A 185 -8.29 -8.14 19.85
C GLN A 185 -9.43 -9.15 19.99
N LEU A 186 -9.10 -10.44 20.15
CA LEU A 186 -10.05 -11.54 20.34
C LEU A 186 -10.40 -11.80 21.80
N THR A 187 -9.77 -11.09 22.72
CA THR A 187 -10.00 -11.25 24.17
C THR A 187 -10.60 -9.97 24.77
N THR A 188 -11.05 -10.08 26.01
CA THR A 188 -11.51 -8.95 26.81
C THR A 188 -10.96 -9.06 28.21
N TYR A 189 -11.08 -8.01 28.98
CA TYR A 189 -10.57 -7.93 30.35
C TYR A 189 -11.68 -7.49 31.30
N LYS A 190 -11.44 -7.74 32.60
CA LYS A 190 -12.23 -7.21 33.69
C LYS A 190 -11.36 -6.48 34.70
N TYR A 191 -11.88 -5.43 35.29
CA TYR A 191 -11.21 -4.78 36.39
C TYR A 191 -11.47 -5.56 37.69
N GLN A 192 -10.44 -5.77 38.50
CA GLN A 192 -10.55 -6.29 39.87
C GLN A 192 -9.98 -5.25 40.85
N LEU A 193 -10.83 -4.64 41.65
CA LEU A 193 -10.41 -3.67 42.63
C LEU A 193 -10.50 -4.30 44.04
N ARG A 194 -9.39 -4.23 44.78
CA ARG A 194 -9.34 -4.62 46.18
C ARG A 194 -9.16 -3.36 47.01
N GLY A 195 -10.25 -2.90 47.58
CA GLY A 195 -10.25 -1.67 48.37
C GLY A 195 -9.94 -1.92 49.86
N ASN A 196 -9.61 -0.82 50.56
CA ASN A 196 -9.44 -0.76 52.01
C ASN A 196 -10.26 0.38 52.64
N GLY A 197 -11.45 0.66 52.06
CA GLY A 197 -12.35 1.71 52.58
C GLY A 197 -12.43 2.97 51.73
N GLN A 198 -11.97 2.94 50.47
CA GLN A 198 -12.09 4.09 49.56
C GLN A 198 -13.57 4.43 49.34
N VAL A 199 -13.89 5.72 49.45
CA VAL A 199 -15.19 6.30 49.09
C VAL A 199 -15.00 7.34 48.01
N ARG A 200 -16.03 7.53 47.21
CA ARG A 200 -16.02 8.63 46.24
C ARG A 200 -16.41 9.91 47.01
N PRO A 201 -15.61 11.02 46.88
CA PRO A 201 -15.92 12.32 47.46
C PRO A 201 -17.17 12.94 46.85
#